data_542d03684008e11168cf06bc7bf54fe4
#
_entry.id   542d03684008e11168cf06bc7bf54fe4
#
_cell.length_a   1.000
_cell.length_b   1.000
_cell.length_c   1.000
_cell.angle_alpha   90.00
_cell.angle_beta   90.00
_cell.angle_gamma   90.00
#
_symmetry.space_group_name_H-M   'P 1'
#
loop_
_entity.id
_entity.type
_entity.pdbx_description
1 polymer ?
#
loop_
_entity_poly.entity_id
_entity_poly.type
_entity_poly.pdbx_seq_one_letter_code
_entity_poly.pdbx_strand_id
1 'polypeptide(L)'
;MIPQTKSAFMKSLAVLGAILMTVACGSSPQSRFYLLKAMETASPIANSNIEGSILIGPVGLPDYVKREEIVFRSETHRVIVADFDRWAEPLDRRITTLIAANLAAQFGTSKVIDYYSNFASTPDTTVLVRIIEFSPLSNDVVELSASWEVSRRKSGSDPTVFSKDITVPINGDDVASAVEAMNQALNKLSTNIAESIVQGAV
;
A
#
# COMPACT_ATOMS: atom_id res chain seq x y z
N MET A 1 -15.07 77.30 0.44
CA MET A 1 -14.04 76.50 1.21
C MET A 1 -14.60 75.11 1.38
N ILE A 2 -14.26 74.13 0.54
CA ILE A 2 -14.74 72.77 0.56
C ILE A 2 -13.73 71.94 1.36
N PRO A 3 -14.08 71.19 2.36
CA PRO A 3 -13.12 70.53 3.27
C PRO A 3 -12.37 69.38 2.58
N GLN A 4 -11.05 69.51 2.52
CA GLN A 4 -10.14 68.46 2.02
C GLN A 4 -10.06 67.19 2.87
N THR A 5 -10.77 67.12 3.98
CA THR A 5 -10.74 66.01 4.93
C THR A 5 -11.40 64.71 4.40
N LYS A 6 -12.39 64.79 3.49
CA LYS A 6 -13.04 63.61 2.92
C LYS A 6 -12.12 62.80 1.97
N SER A 7 -11.23 63.47 1.26
CA SER A 7 -10.28 62.80 0.34
C SER A 7 -9.18 61.99 1.07
N ALA A 8 -8.70 62.53 2.21
CA ALA A 8 -7.70 61.86 3.02
C ALA A 8 -8.29 60.60 3.69
N PHE A 9 -9.52 60.69 4.19
CA PHE A 9 -10.22 59.54 4.82
C PHE A 9 -10.50 58.40 3.82
N MET A 10 -10.91 58.74 2.59
CA MET A 10 -11.16 57.77 1.53
C MET A 10 -9.85 57.09 1.06
N LYS A 11 -8.73 57.80 1.00
CA LYS A 11 -7.41 57.21 0.69
C LYS A 11 -6.91 56.29 1.79
N SER A 12 -7.08 56.63 3.06
CA SER A 12 -6.72 55.75 4.20
C SER A 12 -7.57 54.49 4.24
N LEU A 13 -8.85 54.57 3.93
CA LEU A 13 -9.73 53.41 3.88
C LEU A 13 -9.36 52.47 2.71
N ALA A 14 -8.96 53.01 1.55
CA ALA A 14 -8.52 52.23 0.41
C ALA A 14 -7.18 51.50 0.68
N VAL A 15 -6.25 52.15 1.37
CA VAL A 15 -4.96 51.56 1.76
C VAL A 15 -5.17 50.43 2.81
N LEU A 16 -6.04 50.64 3.79
CA LEU A 16 -6.37 49.65 4.77
C LEU A 16 -7.03 48.42 4.14
N GLY A 17 -7.93 48.62 3.16
CA GLY A 17 -8.57 47.54 2.40
C GLY A 17 -7.55 46.75 1.54
N ALA A 18 -6.55 47.40 0.95
CA ALA A 18 -5.51 46.75 0.18
C ALA A 18 -4.56 45.91 1.06
N ILE A 19 -4.28 46.35 2.30
CA ILE A 19 -3.45 45.60 3.26
C ILE A 19 -4.19 44.34 3.77
N LEU A 20 -5.50 44.42 3.97
CA LEU A 20 -6.29 43.22 4.38
C LEU A 20 -6.37 42.14 3.30
N MET A 21 -6.22 42.48 2.03
CA MET A 21 -6.24 41.49 0.94
C MET A 21 -4.94 40.72 0.78
N THR A 22 -3.84 41.14 1.37
CA THR A 22 -2.52 40.45 1.26
C THR A 22 -2.32 39.34 2.30
N VAL A 23 -3.18 39.23 3.32
CA VAL A 23 -3.08 38.24 4.39
C VAL A 23 -3.75 36.90 4.02
N ALA A 24 -4.42 36.82 2.88
CA ALA A 24 -5.17 35.64 2.44
C ALA A 24 -4.33 34.58 1.70
N CYS A 25 -2.98 34.64 1.77
CA CYS A 25 -2.13 33.51 1.34
C CYS A 25 -2.19 32.41 2.40
N GLY A 26 -3.28 31.64 2.41
CA GLY A 26 -3.36 30.41 3.18
C GLY A 26 -2.30 29.44 2.71
N SER A 27 -1.43 28.96 3.61
CA SER A 27 -0.50 27.87 3.31
C SER A 27 -1.31 26.63 2.99
N SER A 28 -1.14 26.06 1.80
CA SER A 28 -1.70 24.74 1.49
C SER A 28 -1.17 23.72 2.49
N PRO A 29 -2.00 22.83 3.01
CA PRO A 29 -1.55 21.73 3.87
C PRO A 29 -0.42 20.95 3.19
N GLN A 30 0.61 20.58 3.96
CA GLN A 30 1.71 19.78 3.43
C GLN A 30 1.25 18.36 3.15
N SER A 31 1.64 17.79 2.01
CA SER A 31 1.45 16.38 1.72
C SER A 31 2.29 15.52 2.65
N ARG A 32 1.68 14.46 3.18
CA ARG A 32 2.32 13.43 3.99
C ARG A 32 2.54 12.21 3.11
N PHE A 33 3.73 11.62 3.21
CA PHE A 33 4.09 10.45 2.42
C PHE A 33 4.23 9.23 3.31
N TYR A 34 3.66 8.11 2.87
CA TYR A 34 3.62 6.85 3.58
C TYR A 34 4.31 5.76 2.79
N LEU A 35 4.91 4.82 3.49
CA LEU A 35 5.59 3.68 2.91
C LEU A 35 5.19 2.41 3.66
N LEU A 36 4.75 1.40 2.93
CA LEU A 36 4.56 0.07 3.49
C LEU A 36 5.91 -0.56 3.84
N LYS A 37 5.98 -1.32 4.93
CA LYS A 37 7.21 -1.90 5.46
C LYS A 37 7.15 -3.43 5.44
N ALA A 38 8.29 -4.07 5.28
CA ALA A 38 8.41 -5.51 5.47
C ALA A 38 8.23 -5.88 6.96
N MET A 39 7.95 -7.14 7.23
CA MET A 39 7.91 -7.68 8.59
C MET A 39 9.21 -7.38 9.33
N GLU A 40 9.10 -6.79 10.53
CA GLU A 40 10.27 -6.59 11.40
C GLU A 40 10.76 -7.91 12.00
N THR A 41 9.83 -8.81 12.29
CA THR A 41 10.13 -10.14 12.83
C THR A 41 9.30 -11.17 12.06
N ALA A 42 9.96 -11.94 11.21
CA ALA A 42 9.32 -13.06 10.53
C ALA A 42 9.34 -14.30 11.45
N SER A 43 8.17 -14.92 11.65
CA SER A 43 8.13 -16.25 12.24
C SER A 43 8.56 -17.26 11.18
N PRO A 44 9.66 -18.01 11.39
CA PRO A 44 10.10 -19.01 10.43
C PRO A 44 9.02 -20.07 10.21
N ILE A 45 8.78 -20.46 8.97
CA ILE A 45 7.88 -21.56 8.65
C ILE A 45 8.61 -22.87 8.91
N ALA A 46 8.03 -23.68 9.81
CA ALA A 46 8.60 -24.98 10.14
C ALA A 46 8.67 -25.88 8.89
N ASN A 47 9.78 -26.63 8.77
CA ASN A 47 10.03 -27.56 7.66
C ASN A 47 10.09 -26.95 6.27
N SER A 48 10.41 -25.65 6.15
CA SER A 48 10.53 -24.94 4.89
C SER A 48 11.89 -25.22 4.20
N ASN A 49 12.17 -26.47 3.84
CA ASN A 49 13.31 -26.74 2.97
C ASN A 49 12.92 -26.37 1.53
N ILE A 50 13.09 -25.09 1.18
CA ILE A 50 12.79 -24.59 -0.16
C ILE A 50 13.94 -24.96 -1.09
N GLU A 51 13.71 -25.93 -1.96
CA GLU A 51 14.61 -26.25 -3.05
C GLU A 51 14.34 -25.32 -4.24
N GLY A 52 15.41 -24.68 -4.74
CA GLY A 52 15.33 -23.79 -5.89
C GLY A 52 14.96 -22.35 -5.57
N SER A 53 14.70 -21.57 -6.62
CA SER A 53 14.38 -20.15 -6.56
C SER A 53 12.87 -19.90 -6.68
N ILE A 54 12.39 -18.89 -5.97
CA ILE A 54 10.99 -18.45 -6.01
C ILE A 54 10.95 -17.05 -6.62
N LEU A 55 10.13 -16.86 -7.64
CA LEU A 55 9.80 -15.56 -8.21
C LEU A 55 8.42 -15.11 -7.73
N ILE A 56 8.38 -13.95 -7.10
CA ILE A 56 7.11 -13.25 -6.89
C ILE A 56 6.86 -12.37 -8.12
N GLY A 57 5.85 -12.72 -8.91
CA GLY A 57 5.43 -11.98 -10.10
C GLY A 57 4.82 -10.62 -9.74
N PRO A 58 4.53 -9.78 -10.75
CA PRO A 58 3.92 -8.48 -10.48
C PRO A 58 2.56 -8.68 -9.78
N VAL A 59 2.34 -7.93 -8.70
CA VAL A 59 1.07 -7.96 -7.97
C VAL A 59 0.03 -7.15 -8.74
N GLY A 60 -1.07 -7.79 -9.11
CA GLY A 60 -2.23 -7.11 -9.67
C GLY A 60 -3.02 -6.42 -8.57
N LEU A 61 -3.32 -5.12 -8.74
CA LEU A 61 -4.15 -4.32 -7.84
C LEU A 61 -5.41 -3.82 -8.54
N PRO A 62 -6.51 -3.56 -7.82
CA PRO A 62 -7.65 -2.81 -8.34
C PRO A 62 -7.23 -1.40 -8.76
N ASP A 63 -7.82 -0.87 -9.82
CA ASP A 63 -7.41 0.42 -10.37
C ASP A 63 -7.69 1.59 -9.40
N TYR A 64 -8.69 1.48 -8.53
CA TYR A 64 -9.01 2.54 -7.57
C TYR A 64 -7.92 2.78 -6.51
N VAL A 65 -7.04 1.77 -6.24
CA VAL A 65 -5.88 1.91 -5.33
C VAL A 65 -4.56 2.16 -6.06
N LYS A 66 -4.52 2.03 -7.40
CA LYS A 66 -3.34 2.34 -8.23
C LYS A 66 -3.16 3.83 -8.45
N ARG A 67 -3.07 4.57 -7.38
CA ARG A 67 -2.89 6.03 -7.40
C ARG A 67 -1.94 6.46 -6.30
N GLU A 68 -1.47 7.69 -6.37
CA GLU A 68 -0.56 8.22 -5.37
C GLU A 68 -1.25 8.46 -4.02
N GLU A 69 -2.53 8.87 -4.04
CA GLU A 69 -3.27 9.16 -2.83
C GLU A 69 -3.74 7.88 -2.13
N ILE A 70 -3.72 7.90 -0.81
CA ILE A 70 -4.33 6.84 -0.01
C ILE A 70 -5.84 6.94 -0.13
N VAL A 71 -6.50 5.81 -0.36
CA VAL A 71 -7.96 5.74 -0.49
C VAL A 71 -8.58 4.92 0.61
N PHE A 72 -9.74 5.37 1.06
CA PHE A 72 -10.63 4.69 1.99
C PHE A 72 -11.90 4.30 1.25
N ARG A 73 -12.57 3.26 1.70
CA ARG A 73 -13.92 2.92 1.26
C ARG A 73 -14.91 3.21 2.38
N SER A 74 -16.13 3.56 2.01
CA SER A 74 -17.25 3.63 2.94
C SER A 74 -18.20 2.46 2.70
N GLU A 75 -18.99 2.11 3.70
CA GLU A 75 -20.04 1.08 3.59
C GLU A 75 -21.09 1.42 2.51
N THR A 76 -21.18 2.68 2.11
CA THR A 76 -22.09 3.17 1.08
C THR A 76 -21.50 3.12 -0.34
N HIS A 77 -20.53 2.25 -0.60
CA HIS A 77 -19.85 2.07 -1.91
C HIS A 77 -19.10 3.30 -2.44
N ARG A 78 -18.76 4.25 -1.57
CA ARG A 78 -17.99 5.44 -1.95
C ARG A 78 -16.52 5.22 -1.70
N VAL A 79 -15.69 5.71 -2.62
CA VAL A 79 -14.25 5.84 -2.46
C VAL A 79 -13.95 7.25 -1.96
N ILE A 80 -13.23 7.37 -0.86
CA ILE A 80 -12.79 8.62 -0.25
C ILE A 80 -11.29 8.72 -0.48
N VAL A 81 -10.87 9.82 -1.08
CA VAL A 81 -9.45 10.09 -1.37
C VAL A 81 -8.88 11.00 -0.29
N ALA A 82 -7.75 10.60 0.29
CA ALA A 82 -7.03 11.43 1.24
C ALA A 82 -6.11 12.40 0.47
N ASP A 83 -6.57 13.61 0.20
CA ASP A 83 -5.93 14.56 -0.72
C ASP A 83 -4.46 14.88 -0.38
N PHE A 84 -4.09 14.84 0.91
CA PHE A 84 -2.77 15.19 1.41
C PHE A 84 -1.94 13.99 1.88
N ASP A 85 -2.47 12.78 1.80
CA ASP A 85 -1.82 11.54 2.24
C ASP A 85 -1.53 10.65 1.03
N ARG A 86 -0.26 10.43 0.76
CA ARG A 86 0.19 9.79 -0.47
C ARG A 86 1.15 8.65 -0.21
N TRP A 87 1.16 7.69 -1.10
CA TRP A 87 2.22 6.70 -1.16
C TRP A 87 3.53 7.33 -1.64
N ALA A 88 4.64 6.97 -1.01
CA ALA A 88 5.96 7.45 -1.40
C ALA A 88 6.49 6.82 -2.69
N GLU A 89 5.90 5.70 -3.11
CA GLU A 89 6.23 4.97 -4.33
C GLU A 89 5.01 4.21 -4.89
N PRO A 90 5.03 3.75 -6.15
CA PRO A 90 3.94 2.96 -6.73
C PRO A 90 3.62 1.73 -5.89
N LEU A 91 2.34 1.62 -5.48
CA LEU A 91 1.87 0.65 -4.49
C LEU A 91 2.03 -0.80 -4.97
N ASP A 92 1.77 -1.08 -6.24
CA ASP A 92 1.91 -2.41 -6.86
C ASP A 92 3.36 -2.91 -6.81
N ARG A 93 4.32 -2.04 -7.13
CA ARG A 93 5.75 -2.34 -7.03
C ARG A 93 6.15 -2.61 -5.58
N ARG A 94 5.71 -1.71 -4.69
CA ARG A 94 6.04 -1.84 -3.26
C ARG A 94 5.53 -3.14 -2.66
N ILE A 95 4.28 -3.50 -2.92
CA ILE A 95 3.67 -4.75 -2.42
C ILE A 95 4.41 -5.97 -2.98
N THR A 96 4.75 -5.98 -4.27
CA THR A 96 5.51 -7.08 -4.88
C THR A 96 6.84 -7.31 -4.15
N THR A 97 7.61 -6.23 -3.95
CA THR A 97 8.90 -6.29 -3.24
C THR A 97 8.72 -6.70 -1.78
N LEU A 98 7.66 -6.23 -1.10
CA LEU A 98 7.37 -6.58 0.29
C LEU A 98 7.04 -8.07 0.46
N ILE A 99 6.17 -8.61 -0.39
CA ILE A 99 5.84 -10.04 -0.34
C ILE A 99 7.12 -10.86 -0.53
N ALA A 100 7.97 -10.52 -1.50
CA ALA A 100 9.22 -11.23 -1.71
C ALA A 100 10.14 -11.15 -0.48
N ALA A 101 10.30 -9.97 0.12
CA ALA A 101 11.12 -9.78 1.31
C ALA A 101 10.58 -10.57 2.52
N ASN A 102 9.26 -10.54 2.73
CA ASN A 102 8.60 -11.28 3.81
C ASN A 102 8.77 -12.81 3.65
N LEU A 103 8.62 -13.32 2.43
CA LEU A 103 8.84 -14.74 2.16
C LEU A 103 10.31 -15.13 2.33
N ALA A 104 11.24 -14.30 1.87
CA ALA A 104 12.68 -14.51 2.07
C ALA A 104 13.03 -14.63 3.56
N ALA A 105 12.46 -13.75 4.38
CA ALA A 105 12.65 -13.76 5.84
C ALA A 105 12.02 -15.01 6.49
N GLN A 106 10.79 -15.39 6.09
CA GLN A 106 10.08 -16.56 6.64
C GLN A 106 10.75 -17.89 6.26
N PHE A 107 11.30 -17.98 5.05
CA PHE A 107 12.03 -19.17 4.60
C PHE A 107 13.52 -19.17 5.00
N GLY A 108 14.03 -18.07 5.53
CA GLY A 108 15.45 -17.92 5.88
C GLY A 108 16.37 -18.07 4.65
N THR A 109 15.95 -17.59 3.48
CA THR A 109 16.68 -17.77 2.22
C THR A 109 16.73 -16.51 1.38
N SER A 110 17.84 -16.30 0.66
CA SER A 110 17.99 -15.26 -0.36
C SER A 110 17.49 -15.66 -1.76
N LYS A 111 16.89 -16.86 -1.90
CA LYS A 111 16.43 -17.39 -3.20
C LYS A 111 15.04 -16.89 -3.60
N VAL A 112 14.40 -16.04 -2.80
CA VAL A 112 13.14 -15.38 -3.16
C VAL A 112 13.47 -14.05 -3.83
N ILE A 113 12.98 -13.88 -5.03
CA ILE A 113 13.23 -12.70 -5.86
C ILE A 113 11.89 -12.07 -6.27
N ASP A 114 11.85 -10.76 -6.43
CA ASP A 114 10.69 -10.06 -6.95
C ASP A 114 10.83 -9.81 -8.46
N TYR A 115 9.70 -9.59 -9.11
CA TYR A 115 9.60 -9.36 -10.56
C TYR A 115 10.44 -8.17 -11.06
N TYR A 116 10.63 -7.16 -10.23
CA TYR A 116 11.36 -5.94 -10.60
C TYR A 116 12.87 -6.07 -10.39
N SER A 117 13.33 -7.18 -9.81
CA SER A 117 14.74 -7.47 -9.64
C SER A 117 15.37 -7.93 -10.97
N ASN A 118 16.54 -7.42 -11.28
CA ASN A 118 17.28 -7.75 -12.51
C ASN A 118 18.01 -9.11 -12.39
N PHE A 119 17.29 -10.18 -12.00
CA PHE A 119 17.87 -11.52 -11.95
C PHE A 119 17.64 -12.26 -13.27
N ALA A 120 18.71 -12.80 -13.84
CA ALA A 120 18.69 -13.49 -15.13
C ALA A 120 18.33 -15.00 -15.03
N SER A 121 18.06 -15.53 -13.84
CA SER A 121 17.79 -16.96 -13.67
C SER A 121 16.32 -17.30 -13.89
N THR A 122 16.06 -18.43 -14.55
CA THR A 122 14.70 -18.97 -14.65
C THR A 122 14.27 -19.53 -13.29
N PRO A 123 13.18 -19.06 -12.68
CA PRO A 123 12.75 -19.51 -11.37
C PRO A 123 12.26 -20.96 -11.39
N ASP A 124 12.41 -21.66 -10.27
CA ASP A 124 11.86 -23.00 -10.08
C ASP A 124 10.38 -22.96 -9.67
N THR A 125 9.99 -21.93 -8.92
CA THR A 125 8.61 -21.65 -8.51
C THR A 125 8.27 -20.21 -8.87
N THR A 126 7.08 -19.99 -9.42
CA THR A 126 6.52 -18.65 -9.70
C THR A 126 5.23 -18.49 -8.91
N VAL A 127 5.06 -17.36 -8.26
CA VAL A 127 3.85 -16.98 -7.55
C VAL A 127 3.28 -15.71 -8.20
N LEU A 128 2.08 -15.80 -8.74
CA LEU A 128 1.34 -14.67 -9.28
C LEU A 128 0.26 -14.27 -8.29
N VAL A 129 0.24 -13.01 -7.87
CA VAL A 129 -0.70 -12.52 -6.85
C VAL A 129 -1.64 -11.49 -7.48
N ARG A 130 -2.93 -11.66 -7.23
CA ARG A 130 -3.97 -10.70 -7.58
C ARG A 130 -4.69 -10.26 -6.32
N ILE A 131 -4.55 -9.01 -5.96
CA ILE A 131 -5.32 -8.38 -4.90
C ILE A 131 -6.62 -7.83 -5.50
N ILE A 132 -7.74 -8.18 -4.90
CA ILE A 132 -9.10 -7.81 -5.33
C ILE A 132 -9.58 -6.61 -4.51
N GLU A 133 -9.26 -6.59 -3.22
CA GLU A 133 -9.56 -5.52 -2.29
C GLU A 133 -8.32 -5.23 -1.44
N PHE A 134 -8.00 -3.96 -1.27
CA PHE A 134 -6.93 -3.52 -0.36
C PHE A 134 -7.14 -2.07 0.04
N SER A 135 -7.96 -1.84 1.03
CA SER A 135 -8.22 -0.49 1.53
C SER A 135 -8.81 -0.50 2.94
N PRO A 136 -8.62 0.58 3.69
CA PRO A 136 -9.39 0.83 4.90
C PRO A 136 -10.88 1.01 4.58
N LEU A 137 -11.75 0.40 5.41
CA LEU A 137 -13.18 0.56 5.37
C LEU A 137 -13.61 1.41 6.58
N SER A 138 -14.15 2.60 6.34
CA SER A 138 -14.72 3.52 7.34
C SER A 138 -13.83 3.80 8.58
N ASN A 139 -12.51 3.73 8.47
CA ASN A 139 -11.54 3.83 9.57
C ASN A 139 -11.62 2.72 10.65
N ASP A 140 -12.44 1.71 10.46
CA ASP A 140 -12.61 0.64 11.46
C ASP A 140 -11.67 -0.54 11.19
N VAL A 141 -11.61 -0.97 9.95
CA VAL A 141 -10.83 -2.14 9.54
C VAL A 141 -10.14 -1.92 8.19
N VAL A 142 -9.06 -2.63 7.96
CA VAL A 142 -8.52 -2.85 6.61
C VAL A 142 -9.06 -4.18 6.10
N GLU A 143 -9.63 -4.16 4.90
CA GLU A 143 -10.01 -5.34 4.15
C GLU A 143 -8.98 -5.61 3.05
N LEU A 144 -8.47 -6.83 3.02
CA LEU A 144 -7.63 -7.35 1.95
C LEU A 144 -8.22 -8.68 1.47
N SER A 145 -8.63 -8.71 0.20
CA SER A 145 -9.04 -9.94 -0.49
C SER A 145 -8.06 -10.20 -1.61
N ALA A 146 -7.50 -11.42 -1.67
CA ALA A 146 -6.51 -11.78 -2.67
C ALA A 146 -6.69 -13.21 -3.14
N SER A 147 -6.26 -13.46 -4.38
CA SER A 147 -6.01 -14.79 -4.92
C SER A 147 -4.58 -14.86 -5.43
N TRP A 148 -3.99 -16.04 -5.37
CA TRP A 148 -2.65 -16.26 -5.95
C TRP A 148 -2.53 -17.65 -6.53
N GLU A 149 -1.65 -17.75 -7.50
CA GLU A 149 -1.33 -18.98 -8.20
C GLU A 149 0.13 -19.35 -7.91
N VAL A 150 0.36 -20.62 -7.60
CA VAL A 150 1.70 -21.19 -7.41
C VAL A 150 1.98 -22.18 -8.54
N SER A 151 2.95 -21.86 -9.39
CA SER A 151 3.40 -22.69 -10.51
C SER A 151 4.80 -23.21 -10.24
N ARG A 152 5.03 -24.53 -10.46
CA ARG A 152 6.35 -25.17 -10.30
C ARG A 152 6.83 -25.71 -11.64
N ARG A 153 8.01 -25.26 -12.06
CA ARG A 153 8.58 -25.63 -13.35
C ARG A 153 8.83 -27.14 -13.52
N LYS A 154 9.24 -27.80 -12.45
CA LYS A 154 9.65 -29.23 -12.50
C LYS A 154 8.53 -30.23 -12.22
N SER A 155 7.40 -29.81 -11.69
CA SER A 155 6.35 -30.74 -11.26
C SER A 155 5.56 -31.34 -12.43
N GLY A 156 5.50 -30.67 -13.58
CA GLY A 156 4.62 -31.05 -14.68
C GLY A 156 3.13 -31.00 -14.33
N SER A 157 2.79 -30.55 -13.13
CA SER A 157 1.39 -30.37 -12.67
C SER A 157 0.87 -28.99 -13.03
N ASP A 158 -0.45 -28.88 -13.13
CA ASP A 158 -1.12 -27.60 -13.33
C ASP A 158 -0.85 -26.66 -12.14
N PRO A 159 -0.86 -25.35 -12.36
CA PRO A 159 -0.76 -24.36 -11.30
C PRO A 159 -1.87 -24.53 -10.27
N THR A 160 -1.52 -24.33 -9.00
CA THR A 160 -2.49 -24.39 -7.90
C THR A 160 -2.91 -22.98 -7.50
N VAL A 161 -4.23 -22.74 -7.42
CA VAL A 161 -4.81 -21.45 -7.08
C VAL A 161 -5.32 -21.46 -5.64
N PHE A 162 -5.01 -20.39 -4.92
CA PHE A 162 -5.43 -20.15 -3.55
C PHE A 162 -6.13 -18.79 -3.46
N SER A 163 -6.94 -18.61 -2.42
CA SER A 163 -7.54 -17.30 -2.11
C SER A 163 -7.69 -17.11 -0.61
N LYS A 164 -7.71 -15.84 -0.18
CA LYS A 164 -7.89 -15.49 1.22
C LYS A 164 -8.49 -14.10 1.37
N ASP A 165 -9.42 -13.98 2.31
CA ASP A 165 -9.91 -12.71 2.84
C ASP A 165 -9.27 -12.47 4.20
N ILE A 166 -8.78 -11.25 4.41
CA ILE A 166 -8.06 -10.82 5.60
C ILE A 166 -8.66 -9.51 6.06
N THR A 167 -9.06 -9.47 7.33
CA THR A 167 -9.53 -8.26 7.99
C THR A 167 -8.59 -7.95 9.14
N VAL A 168 -8.21 -6.66 9.26
CA VAL A 168 -7.34 -6.16 10.32
C VAL A 168 -7.98 -4.91 10.93
N PRO A 169 -8.20 -4.85 12.24
CA PRO A 169 -8.72 -3.66 12.88
C PRO A 169 -7.73 -2.50 12.79
N ILE A 170 -8.24 -1.29 12.60
CA ILE A 170 -7.45 -0.06 12.66
C ILE A 170 -7.46 0.43 14.11
N ASN A 171 -6.28 0.59 14.71
CA ASN A 171 -6.13 1.03 16.08
C ASN A 171 -5.71 2.51 16.13
N GLY A 172 -6.64 3.41 15.87
CA GLY A 172 -6.45 4.86 15.85
C GLY A 172 -7.31 5.53 14.78
N ASP A 173 -7.33 6.86 14.78
CA ASP A 173 -8.23 7.65 13.95
C ASP A 173 -7.49 8.35 12.79
N ASP A 174 -6.20 8.11 12.63
CA ASP A 174 -5.37 8.75 11.63
C ASP A 174 -4.95 7.81 10.48
N VAL A 175 -4.48 8.41 9.39
CA VAL A 175 -4.03 7.66 8.21
C VAL A 175 -2.84 6.77 8.53
N ALA A 176 -1.98 7.15 9.49
CA ALA A 176 -0.83 6.33 9.88
C ALA A 176 -1.27 5.00 10.50
N SER A 177 -2.31 5.02 11.34
CA SER A 177 -2.92 3.83 11.94
C SER A 177 -3.56 2.92 10.87
N ALA A 178 -4.18 3.50 9.85
CA ALA A 178 -4.71 2.76 8.71
C ALA A 178 -3.58 2.09 7.90
N VAL A 179 -2.49 2.80 7.63
CA VAL A 179 -1.31 2.25 6.94
C VAL A 179 -0.66 1.12 7.74
N GLU A 180 -0.59 1.25 9.07
CA GLU A 180 -0.09 0.16 9.93
C GLU A 180 -0.97 -1.09 9.84
N ALA A 181 -2.29 -0.94 9.84
CA ALA A 181 -3.22 -2.06 9.65
C ALA A 181 -3.09 -2.67 8.24
N MET A 182 -2.81 -1.85 7.20
CA MET A 182 -2.50 -2.34 5.85
C MET A 182 -1.19 -3.15 5.82
N ASN A 183 -0.15 -2.73 6.55
CA ASN A 183 1.06 -3.52 6.73
C ASN A 183 0.76 -4.89 7.34
N GLN A 184 -0.02 -4.92 8.42
CA GLN A 184 -0.40 -6.17 9.08
C GLN A 184 -1.21 -7.10 8.17
N ALA A 185 -2.10 -6.55 7.34
CA ALA A 185 -2.86 -7.33 6.36
C ALA A 185 -1.92 -7.98 5.32
N LEU A 186 -0.94 -7.23 4.79
CA LEU A 186 0.06 -7.75 3.85
C LEU A 186 0.98 -8.79 4.49
N ASN A 187 1.33 -8.62 5.75
CA ASN A 187 2.13 -9.59 6.49
C ASN A 187 1.37 -10.92 6.62
N LYS A 188 0.08 -10.87 6.97
CA LYS A 188 -0.79 -12.06 7.00
C LYS A 188 -0.92 -12.71 5.61
N LEU A 189 -1.09 -11.92 4.55
CA LEU A 189 -1.12 -12.44 3.18
C LEU A 189 0.19 -13.14 2.83
N SER A 190 1.34 -12.53 3.13
CA SER A 190 2.66 -13.12 2.88
C SER A 190 2.82 -14.47 3.58
N THR A 191 2.33 -14.60 4.82
CA THR A 191 2.35 -15.88 5.56
C THR A 191 1.46 -16.94 4.88
N ASN A 192 0.23 -16.58 4.46
CA ASN A 192 -0.63 -17.52 3.73
C ASN A 192 -0.01 -17.98 2.41
N ILE A 193 0.65 -17.06 1.68
CA ILE A 193 1.38 -17.41 0.44
C ILE A 193 2.51 -18.38 0.76
N ALA A 194 3.32 -18.10 1.79
CA ALA A 194 4.44 -18.96 2.18
C ALA A 194 3.97 -20.37 2.60
N GLU A 195 2.90 -20.47 3.37
CA GLU A 195 2.28 -21.76 3.74
C GLU A 195 1.79 -22.53 2.50
N SER A 196 1.18 -21.87 1.52
CA SER A 196 0.70 -22.50 0.29
C SER A 196 1.85 -23.05 -0.57
N ILE A 197 3.01 -22.37 -0.56
CA ILE A 197 4.22 -22.86 -1.25
C ILE A 197 4.71 -24.15 -0.62
N VAL A 198 4.69 -24.26 0.71
CA VAL A 198 5.12 -25.49 1.42
C VAL A 198 4.11 -26.62 1.24
N GLN A 199 2.79 -26.35 1.36
CA GLN A 199 1.73 -27.35 1.18
C GLN A 199 1.74 -28.02 -0.20
N GLY A 200 1.99 -27.27 -1.24
CA GLY A 200 2.08 -27.84 -2.59
C GLY A 200 3.44 -28.48 -2.91
N ALA A 201 4.35 -28.61 -1.94
CA ALA A 201 5.65 -29.30 -2.12
C ALA A 201 5.60 -30.79 -1.72
N VAL A 202 4.44 -31.29 -1.28
CA VAL A 202 4.21 -32.70 -0.89
C VAL A 202 3.60 -33.49 -2.04
#